data_19b5f019daf486429db9f4529ac833b6
#
_entry.id   19b5f019daf486429db9f4529ac833b6
#
_cell.length_a   1.000
_cell.length_b   1.000
_cell.length_c   1.000
_cell.angle_alpha   90.00
_cell.angle_beta   90.00
_cell.angle_gamma   90.00
#
_symmetry.space_group_name_H-M   'P 1'
#
loop_
_entity.id
_entity.type
_entity.pdbx_description
1 polymer ?
#
loop_
_entity_poly.entity_id
_entity_poly.type
_entity_poly.pdbx_seq_one_letter_code
_entity_poly.pdbx_strand_id
1 'polypeptide(L)'
;METPFSDVEIKIVIPFFAGILLSLILCALIGVSYGFFKIPESEIIAESEPEEIIEEEAEEFIFAESVKITDIVLEYFRNSEYRQWVIDFFTAICSSREISQTILENSYTFNVPPALAFALCWEESRFNPNAVNRSNRDGSVDRGLFQLNNRSFPNVDVADFFDIKINSRYGLSHLRFCLDSAASEVSAVAMYNAGTTRVRSTGAPEVTLNYISRILENRQKIESRFHSRLIHEEERRLLQSVYIEEEETINSLRFLFNSVF
;
A
#
# COMPACT_ATOMS: atom_id res chain seq x y z
N MET A 1 13.35 24.13 5.67
CA MET A 1 12.07 23.65 5.11
C MET A 1 11.87 22.27 5.69
N GLU A 2 11.00 22.19 6.70
CA GLU A 2 10.70 20.91 7.34
C GLU A 2 9.92 20.04 6.38
N THR A 3 10.28 18.76 6.32
CA THR A 3 9.56 17.79 5.49
C THR A 3 8.19 17.54 6.11
N PRO A 4 7.10 17.27 5.35
CA PRO A 4 5.78 16.94 5.90
C PRO A 4 5.80 15.64 6.74
N PHE A 5 6.96 15.03 6.89
CA PHE A 5 7.21 13.75 7.56
C PHE A 5 7.97 13.91 8.88
N SER A 6 7.90 15.08 9.56
CA SER A 6 8.52 15.28 10.88
C SER A 6 7.93 14.31 11.92
N ASP A 7 8.79 13.80 12.78
CA ASP A 7 8.55 12.72 13.71
C ASP A 7 7.42 13.00 14.70
N VAL A 8 6.46 12.07 14.77
CA VAL A 8 5.50 11.97 15.86
C VAL A 8 6.03 10.89 16.80
N GLU A 9 6.41 11.27 18.02
CA GLU A 9 6.77 10.30 19.06
C GLU A 9 5.59 9.35 19.31
N ILE A 10 5.81 8.06 19.05
CA ILE A 10 4.85 7.00 19.35
C ILE A 10 4.98 6.69 20.83
N LYS A 11 4.11 7.22 21.69
CA LYS A 11 3.89 6.70 23.03
C LYS A 11 3.08 5.40 22.91
N ILE A 12 3.81 4.27 22.93
CA ILE A 12 3.20 2.95 22.98
C ILE A 12 2.58 2.77 24.36
N VAL A 13 1.25 2.86 24.43
CA VAL A 13 0.50 2.45 25.62
C VAL A 13 0.29 0.95 25.53
N ILE A 14 1.05 0.19 26.32
CA ILE A 14 0.94 -1.26 26.45
C ILE A 14 -0.06 -1.59 27.56
N PRO A 15 -1.34 -1.87 27.25
CA PRO A 15 -2.10 -2.75 28.13
C PRO A 15 -2.85 -3.90 27.41
N PHE A 16 -2.68 -4.13 26.08
CA PHE A 16 -3.51 -5.12 25.37
C PHE A 16 -2.92 -6.53 25.27
N PHE A 17 -1.64 -6.73 25.57
CA PHE A 17 -1.00 -8.04 25.45
C PHE A 17 -1.08 -8.95 26.67
N ALA A 18 -1.55 -8.46 27.82
CA ALA A 18 -1.66 -9.27 29.05
C ALA A 18 -2.80 -10.31 28.99
N GLY A 19 -3.87 -10.04 28.24
CA GLY A 19 -5.02 -10.94 28.13
C GLY A 19 -4.80 -12.16 27.23
N ILE A 20 -4.03 -12.03 26.15
CA ILE A 20 -3.78 -13.10 25.18
C ILE A 20 -2.77 -14.12 25.74
N LEU A 21 -1.79 -13.68 26.51
CA LEU A 21 -0.81 -14.56 27.13
C LEU A 21 -1.42 -15.48 28.20
N LEU A 22 -2.43 -14.99 28.94
CA LEU A 22 -3.14 -15.77 29.96
C LEU A 22 -4.02 -16.85 29.34
N SER A 23 -4.61 -16.61 28.17
CA SER A 23 -5.43 -17.59 27.43
C SER A 23 -4.61 -18.76 26.87
N LEU A 24 -3.39 -18.50 26.39
CA LEU A 24 -2.51 -19.53 25.86
C LEU A 24 -1.92 -20.44 26.95
N ILE A 25 -1.68 -19.91 28.17
CA ILE A 25 -1.21 -20.71 29.32
C ILE A 25 -2.32 -21.60 29.85
N LEU A 26 -3.59 -21.18 29.82
CA LEU A 26 -4.72 -21.99 30.25
C LEU A 26 -5.01 -23.19 29.32
N CYS A 27 -4.79 -23.00 27.99
CA CYS A 27 -4.93 -24.11 27.03
C CYS A 27 -3.80 -25.14 27.14
N ALA A 28 -2.59 -24.74 27.55
CA ALA A 28 -1.48 -25.68 27.76
C ALA A 28 -1.63 -26.55 29.03
N LEU A 29 -2.35 -26.07 30.05
CA LEU A 29 -2.59 -26.81 31.29
C LEU A 29 -3.72 -27.84 31.20
N ILE A 30 -4.61 -27.72 30.22
CA ILE A 30 -5.74 -28.66 29.99
C ILE A 30 -5.31 -29.82 29.07
N GLY A 31 -4.23 -29.67 28.28
CA GLY A 31 -3.74 -30.67 27.31
C GLY A 31 -2.93 -31.84 27.88
N VAL A 32 -2.64 -31.90 29.20
CA VAL A 32 -1.71 -32.89 29.79
C VAL A 32 -2.44 -34.11 30.43
N SER A 33 -3.74 -34.29 30.20
CA SER A 33 -4.49 -35.37 30.85
C SER A 33 -5.24 -36.31 29.89
N TYR A 34 -4.74 -36.58 28.68
CA TYR A 34 -5.28 -37.73 27.93
C TYR A 34 -4.16 -38.64 27.39
N GLY A 35 -4.27 -39.85 27.91
CA GLY A 35 -3.33 -40.96 27.91
C GLY A 35 -2.83 -41.43 26.54
N PHE A 36 -1.65 -41.98 26.61
CA PHE A 36 -1.02 -42.88 25.68
C PHE A 36 -1.98 -43.98 25.19
N PHE A 37 -2.29 -43.99 23.90
CA PHE A 37 -2.84 -45.16 23.24
C PHE A 37 -1.73 -45.80 22.38
N LYS A 38 -1.44 -47.05 22.77
CA LYS A 38 -0.50 -47.96 22.13
C LYS A 38 -1.14 -48.53 20.86
N ILE A 39 -0.50 -48.34 19.69
CA ILE A 39 -0.91 -49.00 18.43
C ILE A 39 -0.17 -50.35 18.35
N PRO A 40 -0.84 -51.46 18.10
CA PRO A 40 -0.18 -52.75 17.87
C PRO A 40 0.35 -52.85 16.43
N GLU A 41 1.57 -53.34 16.32
CA GLU A 41 2.22 -53.80 15.11
C GLU A 41 1.59 -55.09 14.62
N SER A 42 1.05 -55.10 13.39
CA SER A 42 1.11 -56.24 12.45
C SER A 42 0.07 -56.04 11.32
N GLU A 43 0.49 -55.84 10.10
CA GLU A 43 0.41 -56.75 8.95
C GLU A 43 0.83 -56.03 7.67
N ILE A 44 1.87 -56.60 7.10
CA ILE A 44 2.37 -56.25 5.75
C ILE A 44 1.45 -56.97 4.77
N ILE A 45 0.76 -56.24 3.90
CA ILE A 45 0.25 -56.78 2.62
C ILE A 45 0.56 -55.77 1.52
N ALA A 46 1.06 -56.30 0.42
CA ALA A 46 1.67 -55.77 -0.77
C ALA A 46 0.90 -54.71 -1.56
N GLU A 47 1.74 -53.87 -2.18
CA GLU A 47 1.68 -53.36 -3.55
C GLU A 47 0.31 -53.05 -4.20
N SER A 48 0.04 -51.75 -4.38
CA SER A 48 -0.45 -51.25 -5.65
C SER A 48 -0.11 -49.72 -5.75
N GLU A 49 0.77 -49.36 -6.68
CA GLU A 49 0.87 -48.00 -7.22
C GLU A 49 -0.39 -47.65 -8.04
N PRO A 50 -0.75 -46.38 -8.33
CA PRO A 50 -0.09 -45.11 -8.13
C PRO A 50 -1.03 -43.99 -7.59
N GLU A 51 -0.59 -43.16 -6.69
CA GLU A 51 -1.24 -41.88 -6.35
C GLU A 51 -0.40 -40.66 -6.78
N GLU A 52 0.20 -40.69 -7.97
CA GLU A 52 1.00 -39.57 -8.50
C GLU A 52 0.17 -38.47 -9.16
N ILE A 53 -1.17 -38.66 -9.33
CA ILE A 53 -2.03 -37.71 -10.08
C ILE A 53 -2.69 -36.67 -9.18
N ILE A 54 -2.77 -36.89 -7.86
CA ILE A 54 -3.49 -35.98 -6.93
C ILE A 54 -2.59 -34.85 -6.40
N GLU A 55 -1.28 -35.07 -6.32
CA GLU A 55 -0.35 -34.02 -5.85
C GLU A 55 -0.12 -32.92 -6.90
N GLU A 56 -0.11 -33.27 -8.20
CA GLU A 56 0.13 -32.30 -9.30
C GLU A 56 -1.09 -31.36 -9.48
N GLU A 57 -2.33 -31.85 -9.34
CA GLU A 57 -3.52 -30.98 -9.36
C GLU A 57 -3.65 -30.10 -8.12
N ALA A 58 -3.19 -30.54 -6.95
CA ALA A 58 -3.21 -29.75 -5.73
C ALA A 58 -2.15 -28.64 -5.73
N GLU A 59 -0.96 -28.90 -6.29
CA GLU A 59 0.08 -27.87 -6.47
C GLU A 59 -0.31 -26.86 -7.54
N GLU A 60 -0.96 -27.26 -8.63
CA GLU A 60 -1.45 -26.37 -9.68
C GLU A 60 -2.60 -25.48 -9.17
N PHE A 61 -3.46 -25.98 -8.29
CA PHE A 61 -4.53 -25.20 -7.65
C PHE A 61 -3.98 -24.21 -6.61
N ILE A 62 -2.93 -24.55 -5.86
CA ILE A 62 -2.26 -23.68 -4.91
C ILE A 62 -1.42 -22.62 -5.64
N PHE A 63 -0.85 -22.95 -6.81
CA PHE A 63 -0.08 -22.00 -7.63
C PHE A 63 -0.96 -21.04 -8.45
N ALA A 64 -2.21 -21.42 -8.75
CA ALA A 64 -3.15 -20.58 -9.52
C ALA A 64 -3.77 -19.46 -8.66
N GLU A 65 -3.80 -19.59 -7.34
CA GLU A 65 -4.16 -18.54 -6.40
C GLU A 65 -2.90 -17.90 -5.81
N SER A 66 -1.98 -17.44 -6.67
CA SER A 66 -1.01 -16.43 -6.26
C SER A 66 -1.82 -15.25 -5.75
N VAL A 67 -1.96 -15.15 -4.44
CA VAL A 67 -2.54 -14.00 -3.75
C VAL A 67 -1.81 -12.79 -4.30
N LYS A 68 -2.45 -12.10 -5.24
CA LYS A 68 -1.98 -10.83 -5.75
C LYS A 68 -2.05 -9.93 -4.53
N ILE A 69 -0.91 -9.78 -3.81
CA ILE A 69 -0.83 -8.87 -2.67
C ILE A 69 -1.16 -7.50 -3.24
N THR A 70 -2.42 -7.14 -3.15
CA THR A 70 -2.90 -5.83 -3.57
C THR A 70 -2.43 -4.85 -2.50
N ASP A 71 -1.90 -3.72 -2.91
CA ASP A 71 -1.52 -2.66 -1.97
C ASP A 71 -2.73 -2.25 -1.12
N ILE A 72 -2.58 -2.25 0.20
CA ILE A 72 -3.67 -1.99 1.14
C ILE A 72 -4.34 -0.63 0.90
N VAL A 73 -3.58 0.39 0.51
CA VAL A 73 -4.15 1.71 0.19
C VAL A 73 -5.07 1.61 -1.02
N LEU A 74 -4.69 0.83 -2.05
CA LEU A 74 -5.52 0.61 -3.23
C LEU A 74 -6.79 -0.18 -2.91
N GLU A 75 -6.74 -1.13 -1.98
CA GLU A 75 -7.93 -1.85 -1.52
C GLU A 75 -8.93 -0.90 -0.88
N TYR A 76 -8.49 -0.09 0.08
CA TYR A 76 -9.35 0.90 0.73
C TYR A 76 -9.80 2.01 -0.21
N PHE A 77 -8.98 2.41 -1.18
CA PHE A 77 -9.37 3.38 -2.21
C PHE A 77 -10.46 2.83 -3.15
N ARG A 78 -10.49 1.52 -3.42
CA ARG A 78 -11.57 0.87 -4.19
C ARG A 78 -12.88 0.80 -3.43
N ASN A 79 -12.84 0.65 -2.12
CA ASN A 79 -14.01 0.57 -1.26
C ASN A 79 -14.69 1.96 -1.20
N SER A 80 -15.95 2.03 -1.66
CA SER A 80 -16.72 3.29 -1.69
C SER A 80 -16.85 3.96 -0.33
N GLU A 81 -16.91 3.18 0.75
CA GLU A 81 -17.03 3.68 2.11
C GLU A 81 -15.76 4.37 2.62
N TYR A 82 -14.59 3.88 2.18
CA TYR A 82 -13.29 4.39 2.63
C TYR A 82 -12.64 5.36 1.63
N ARG A 83 -13.07 5.33 0.37
CA ARG A 83 -12.46 6.10 -0.73
C ARG A 83 -12.22 7.57 -0.35
N GLN A 84 -13.24 8.20 0.23
CA GLN A 84 -13.17 9.60 0.62
C GLN A 84 -12.13 9.84 1.73
N TRP A 85 -12.11 8.96 2.72
CA TRP A 85 -11.13 9.00 3.81
C TRP A 85 -9.70 8.81 3.30
N VAL A 86 -9.47 7.89 2.34
CA VAL A 86 -8.16 7.72 1.69
C VAL A 86 -7.74 9.00 0.97
N ILE A 87 -8.63 9.62 0.19
CA ILE A 87 -8.35 10.89 -0.49
C ILE A 87 -7.97 11.98 0.53
N ASP A 88 -8.70 12.09 1.65
CA ASP A 88 -8.46 13.10 2.68
C ASP A 88 -7.13 12.86 3.40
N PHE A 89 -6.76 11.59 3.66
CA PHE A 89 -5.46 11.23 4.20
C PHE A 89 -4.32 11.74 3.31
N PHE A 90 -4.35 11.46 2.01
CA PHE A 90 -3.32 11.91 1.09
C PHE A 90 -3.39 13.41 0.78
N THR A 91 -4.57 14.02 0.86
CA THR A 91 -4.73 15.48 0.79
C THR A 91 -3.96 16.17 1.91
N ALA A 92 -3.98 15.60 3.13
CA ALA A 92 -3.20 16.14 4.24
C ALA A 92 -1.68 16.04 4.02
N ILE A 93 -1.20 15.13 3.15
CA ILE A 93 0.21 14.99 2.79
C ILE A 93 0.64 16.01 1.73
N CYS A 94 -0.15 16.16 0.63
CA CYS A 94 0.22 17.01 -0.49
C CYS A 94 -0.43 18.42 -0.47
N SER A 95 -1.30 18.70 0.50
CA SER A 95 -2.03 19.96 0.67
C SER A 95 -2.92 20.34 -0.54
N SER A 96 -3.24 19.38 -1.41
CA SER A 96 -4.10 19.59 -2.58
C SER A 96 -4.97 18.36 -2.84
N ARG A 97 -6.30 18.56 -2.78
CA ARG A 97 -7.25 17.51 -3.08
C ARG A 97 -7.16 17.02 -4.52
N GLU A 98 -6.97 17.94 -5.45
CA GLU A 98 -6.84 17.60 -6.87
C GLU A 98 -5.61 16.72 -7.13
N ILE A 99 -4.45 17.08 -6.56
CA ILE A 99 -3.22 16.28 -6.68
C ILE A 99 -3.42 14.92 -6.01
N SER A 100 -3.98 14.90 -4.80
CA SER A 100 -4.27 13.68 -4.06
C SER A 100 -5.12 12.71 -4.87
N GLN A 101 -6.28 13.17 -5.34
CA GLN A 101 -7.20 12.34 -6.10
C GLN A 101 -6.57 11.87 -7.41
N THR A 102 -5.89 12.75 -8.14
CA THR A 102 -5.26 12.42 -9.43
C THR A 102 -4.16 11.37 -9.27
N ILE A 103 -3.30 11.49 -8.24
CA ILE A 103 -2.26 10.48 -7.99
C ILE A 103 -2.88 9.15 -7.59
N LEU A 104 -3.89 9.13 -6.72
CA LEU A 104 -4.58 7.90 -6.31
C LEU A 104 -5.28 7.20 -7.48
N GLU A 105 -5.99 7.93 -8.35
CA GLU A 105 -6.65 7.39 -9.53
C GLU A 105 -5.65 6.78 -10.53
N ASN A 106 -4.52 7.44 -10.77
CA ASN A 106 -3.48 6.91 -11.64
C ASN A 106 -2.72 5.74 -10.97
N SER A 107 -2.49 5.79 -9.65
CA SER A 107 -1.92 4.66 -8.90
C SER A 107 -2.79 3.42 -9.03
N TYR A 108 -4.11 3.59 -8.92
CA TYR A 108 -5.06 2.51 -9.13
C TYR A 108 -5.04 1.99 -10.58
N THR A 109 -5.07 2.91 -11.57
CA THR A 109 -5.08 2.57 -13.00
C THR A 109 -3.84 1.78 -13.42
N PHE A 110 -2.67 2.18 -12.93
CA PHE A 110 -1.39 1.55 -13.29
C PHE A 110 -0.89 0.52 -12.27
N ASN A 111 -1.67 0.22 -11.23
CA ASN A 111 -1.26 -0.68 -10.14
C ASN A 111 0.10 -0.31 -9.55
N VAL A 112 0.27 0.98 -9.22
CA VAL A 112 1.45 1.53 -8.54
C VAL A 112 1.11 1.74 -7.07
N PRO A 113 1.95 1.30 -6.10
CA PRO A 113 1.73 1.59 -4.69
C PRO A 113 1.59 3.09 -4.42
N PRO A 114 0.44 3.58 -3.87
CA PRO A 114 0.25 5.01 -3.65
C PRO A 114 1.31 5.65 -2.76
N ALA A 115 1.76 4.96 -1.70
CA ALA A 115 2.81 5.48 -0.84
C ALA A 115 4.12 5.75 -1.60
N LEU A 116 4.48 4.87 -2.56
CA LEU A 116 5.61 5.08 -3.45
C LEU A 116 5.37 6.25 -4.40
N ALA A 117 4.19 6.34 -5.02
CA ALA A 117 3.83 7.41 -5.94
C ALA A 117 3.91 8.81 -5.29
N PHE A 118 3.39 8.94 -4.06
CA PHE A 118 3.46 10.20 -3.31
C PHE A 118 4.89 10.52 -2.83
N ALA A 119 5.65 9.52 -2.40
CA ALA A 119 7.06 9.72 -2.02
C ALA A 119 7.91 10.17 -3.21
N LEU A 120 7.68 9.57 -4.39
CA LEU A 120 8.33 9.96 -5.64
C LEU A 120 7.96 11.41 -6.02
N CYS A 121 6.67 11.73 -6.08
CA CYS A 121 6.18 13.07 -6.42
C CYS A 121 6.74 14.14 -5.46
N TRP A 122 6.83 13.82 -4.16
CA TRP A 122 7.49 14.70 -3.20
C TRP A 122 8.95 14.93 -3.53
N GLU A 123 9.72 13.89 -3.85
CA GLU A 123 11.14 14.04 -4.17
C GLU A 123 11.35 14.79 -5.48
N GLU A 124 10.50 14.60 -6.49
CA GLU A 124 10.59 15.26 -7.78
C GLU A 124 10.26 16.76 -7.71
N SER A 125 9.16 17.13 -7.09
CA SER A 125 8.64 18.51 -7.20
C SER A 125 8.17 19.13 -5.89
N ARG A 126 8.16 18.41 -4.78
CA ARG A 126 7.46 18.80 -3.54
C ARG A 126 5.97 19.10 -3.78
N PHE A 127 5.35 18.32 -4.65
CA PHE A 127 3.96 18.48 -5.11
C PHE A 127 3.71 19.82 -5.85
N ASN A 128 4.74 20.46 -6.42
CA ASN A 128 4.58 21.68 -7.20
C ASN A 128 4.32 21.34 -8.68
N PRO A 129 3.10 21.56 -9.22
CA PRO A 129 2.81 21.27 -10.62
C PRO A 129 3.58 22.17 -11.61
N ASN A 130 4.09 23.30 -11.16
CA ASN A 130 4.86 24.26 -11.98
C ASN A 130 6.38 24.12 -11.82
N ALA A 131 6.85 23.03 -11.22
CA ALA A 131 8.28 22.81 -11.05
C ALA A 131 9.00 22.64 -12.40
N VAL A 132 10.18 23.26 -12.52
CA VAL A 132 11.03 23.18 -13.72
C VAL A 132 12.48 23.02 -13.31
N ASN A 133 13.13 21.94 -13.79
CA ASN A 133 14.56 21.74 -13.68
C ASN A 133 15.24 21.93 -15.06
N ARG A 134 16.20 22.84 -15.13
CA ARG A 134 17.02 23.15 -16.33
C ARG A 134 18.49 22.80 -16.15
N SER A 135 18.83 22.09 -15.06
CA SER A 135 20.22 21.80 -14.69
C SER A 135 20.77 20.52 -15.32
N ASN A 136 20.02 19.88 -16.22
CA ASN A 136 20.47 18.67 -16.89
C ASN A 136 21.66 18.96 -17.82
N ARG A 137 22.71 18.12 -17.71
CA ARG A 137 23.97 18.32 -18.46
C ARG A 137 23.79 18.24 -19.97
N ASP A 138 22.77 17.52 -20.44
CA ASP A 138 22.44 17.34 -21.85
C ASP A 138 21.52 18.44 -22.40
N GLY A 139 21.17 19.44 -21.56
CA GLY A 139 20.29 20.55 -21.92
C GLY A 139 18.79 20.16 -21.98
N SER A 140 18.42 18.96 -21.58
CA SER A 140 17.01 18.58 -21.40
C SER A 140 16.40 19.32 -20.21
N VAL A 141 15.06 19.36 -20.17
CA VAL A 141 14.30 20.07 -19.12
C VAL A 141 13.25 19.14 -18.54
N ASP A 142 13.23 19.02 -17.20
CA ASP A 142 12.22 18.28 -16.49
C ASP A 142 11.13 19.21 -15.98
N ARG A 143 9.85 18.79 -16.02
CA ARG A 143 8.71 19.65 -15.73
C ARG A 143 7.61 18.93 -14.97
N GLY A 144 6.89 19.70 -14.17
CA GLY A 144 5.65 19.30 -13.50
C GLY A 144 5.85 18.43 -12.28
N LEU A 145 4.76 17.84 -11.81
CA LEU A 145 4.70 17.06 -10.56
C LEU A 145 5.72 15.92 -10.52
N PHE A 146 5.86 15.17 -11.60
CA PHE A 146 6.70 14.00 -11.73
C PHE A 146 7.99 14.28 -12.51
N GLN A 147 8.35 15.55 -12.73
CA GLN A 147 9.57 16.00 -13.40
C GLN A 147 9.85 15.25 -14.71
N LEU A 148 8.83 15.22 -15.57
CA LEU A 148 8.94 14.54 -16.86
C LEU A 148 9.95 15.25 -17.77
N ASN A 149 10.90 14.47 -18.30
CA ASN A 149 11.95 14.98 -19.18
C ASN A 149 11.43 15.16 -20.62
N ASN A 150 11.63 16.35 -21.21
CA ASN A 150 11.12 16.66 -22.54
C ASN A 150 11.72 15.82 -23.68
N ARG A 151 12.90 15.20 -23.48
CA ARG A 151 13.47 14.27 -24.47
C ARG A 151 12.90 12.85 -24.33
N SER A 152 12.53 12.46 -23.12
CA SER A 152 11.89 11.16 -22.87
C SER A 152 10.41 11.16 -23.31
N PHE A 153 9.78 12.34 -23.31
CA PHE A 153 8.39 12.55 -23.68
C PHE A 153 8.24 13.59 -24.81
N PRO A 154 8.79 13.31 -26.02
CA PRO A 154 8.89 14.30 -27.10
C PRO A 154 7.54 14.71 -27.70
N ASN A 155 6.50 13.91 -27.50
CA ASN A 155 5.16 14.13 -28.04
C ASN A 155 4.21 14.81 -27.05
N VAL A 156 4.70 15.21 -25.86
CA VAL A 156 3.92 15.95 -24.87
C VAL A 156 4.11 17.44 -25.10
N ASP A 157 3.03 18.18 -25.26
CA ASP A 157 3.06 19.62 -25.42
C ASP A 157 3.60 20.31 -24.17
N VAL A 158 4.25 21.47 -24.33
CA VAL A 158 4.89 22.17 -23.20
C VAL A 158 3.88 22.51 -22.10
N ALA A 159 2.65 22.88 -22.45
CA ALA A 159 1.58 23.17 -21.50
C ALA A 159 1.15 21.94 -20.70
N ASP A 160 1.09 20.78 -21.35
CA ASP A 160 0.64 19.52 -20.76
C ASP A 160 1.61 18.98 -19.68
N PHE A 161 2.88 19.36 -19.74
CA PHE A 161 3.81 19.04 -18.64
C PHE A 161 3.42 19.67 -17.30
N PHE A 162 2.62 20.72 -17.30
CA PHE A 162 2.17 21.44 -16.10
C PHE A 162 0.73 21.08 -15.72
N ASP A 163 0.01 20.35 -16.58
CA ASP A 163 -1.30 19.82 -16.25
C ASP A 163 -1.17 18.67 -15.24
N ILE A 164 -1.88 18.80 -14.12
CA ILE A 164 -1.79 17.84 -13.01
C ILE A 164 -2.18 16.42 -13.46
N LYS A 165 -3.23 16.29 -14.28
CA LYS A 165 -3.75 14.98 -14.70
C LYS A 165 -2.84 14.34 -15.74
N ILE A 166 -2.41 15.10 -16.73
CA ILE A 166 -1.55 14.63 -17.82
C ILE A 166 -0.17 14.25 -17.26
N ASN A 167 0.45 15.12 -16.47
CA ASN A 167 1.75 14.88 -15.89
C ASN A 167 1.75 13.66 -14.96
N SER A 168 0.75 13.54 -14.07
CA SER A 168 0.63 12.39 -13.18
C SER A 168 0.42 11.09 -13.94
N ARG A 169 -0.40 11.10 -15.01
CA ARG A 169 -0.64 9.92 -15.84
C ARG A 169 0.66 9.42 -16.49
N TYR A 170 1.43 10.30 -17.12
CA TYR A 170 2.70 9.93 -17.73
C TYR A 170 3.73 9.51 -16.68
N GLY A 171 3.83 10.23 -15.55
CA GLY A 171 4.76 9.91 -14.47
C GLY A 171 4.50 8.53 -13.87
N LEU A 172 3.24 8.19 -13.55
CA LEU A 172 2.90 6.90 -12.95
C LEU A 172 2.90 5.76 -13.95
N SER A 173 2.56 6.00 -15.23
CA SER A 173 2.77 5.03 -16.30
C SER A 173 4.26 4.71 -16.47
N HIS A 174 5.13 5.71 -16.42
CA HIS A 174 6.58 5.51 -16.49
C HIS A 174 7.12 4.78 -15.25
N LEU A 175 6.62 5.11 -14.05
CA LEU A 175 7.00 4.38 -12.83
C LEU A 175 6.56 2.90 -12.91
N ARG A 176 5.36 2.61 -13.44
CA ARG A 176 4.92 1.23 -13.68
C ARG A 176 5.85 0.50 -14.64
N PHE A 177 6.21 1.13 -15.76
CA PHE A 177 7.19 0.57 -16.68
C PHE A 177 8.54 0.25 -15.99
N CYS A 178 9.03 1.14 -15.11
CA CYS A 178 10.25 0.90 -14.34
C CYS A 178 10.08 -0.29 -13.38
N LEU A 179 8.94 -0.39 -12.69
CA LEU A 179 8.62 -1.49 -11.77
C LEU A 179 8.56 -2.83 -12.51
N ASP A 180 7.95 -2.87 -13.69
CA ASP A 180 7.87 -4.09 -14.51
C ASP A 180 9.22 -4.48 -15.13
N SER A 181 10.10 -3.50 -15.34
CA SER A 181 11.41 -3.68 -15.97
C SER A 181 12.52 -4.03 -14.99
N ALA A 182 12.30 -3.88 -13.70
CA ALA A 182 13.30 -4.00 -12.65
C ALA A 182 13.14 -5.29 -11.84
N ALA A 183 14.25 -5.80 -11.28
CA ALA A 183 14.25 -6.95 -10.37
C ALA A 183 13.78 -6.59 -8.94
N SER A 184 13.72 -5.29 -8.60
CA SER A 184 13.30 -4.80 -7.29
C SER A 184 12.80 -3.37 -7.41
N GLU A 185 12.02 -2.93 -6.43
CA GLU A 185 11.55 -1.54 -6.35
C GLU A 185 12.69 -0.53 -6.26
N VAL A 186 13.75 -0.85 -5.51
CA VAL A 186 14.99 -0.06 -5.46
C VAL A 186 15.55 0.19 -6.86
N SER A 187 15.63 -0.88 -7.66
CA SER A 187 16.09 -0.78 -9.06
C SER A 187 15.11 0.00 -9.94
N ALA A 188 13.80 -0.12 -9.70
CA ALA A 188 12.79 0.64 -10.43
C ALA A 188 12.90 2.15 -10.18
N VAL A 189 13.05 2.56 -8.93
CA VAL A 189 13.27 3.95 -8.54
C VAL A 189 14.58 4.49 -9.12
N ALA A 190 15.66 3.67 -9.14
CA ALA A 190 16.90 4.01 -9.83
C ALA A 190 16.69 4.24 -11.32
N MET A 191 15.94 3.36 -11.99
CA MET A 191 15.63 3.46 -13.42
C MET A 191 14.80 4.70 -13.74
N TYR A 192 13.86 5.08 -12.87
CA TYR A 192 13.08 6.30 -13.02
C TYR A 192 13.99 7.54 -13.05
N ASN A 193 14.90 7.65 -12.09
CA ASN A 193 15.79 8.81 -11.95
C ASN A 193 16.94 8.83 -12.97
N ALA A 194 17.64 7.71 -13.14
CA ALA A 194 18.87 7.65 -13.95
C ALA A 194 18.70 7.09 -15.36
N GLY A 195 17.49 6.61 -15.67
CA GLY A 195 17.18 5.96 -16.94
C GLY A 195 17.48 4.45 -16.95
N THR A 196 16.57 3.69 -17.52
CA THR A 196 16.61 2.20 -17.54
C THR A 196 17.89 1.66 -18.18
N THR A 197 18.29 2.22 -19.32
CA THR A 197 19.50 1.77 -20.05
C THR A 197 20.75 1.95 -19.19
N ARG A 198 20.90 3.11 -18.54
CA ARG A 198 22.05 3.41 -17.69
C ARG A 198 22.14 2.46 -16.49
N VAL A 199 21.02 2.30 -15.77
CA VAL A 199 20.99 1.42 -14.58
C VAL A 199 21.33 -0.02 -14.94
N ARG A 200 20.83 -0.51 -16.08
CA ARG A 200 21.13 -1.88 -16.55
C ARG A 200 22.59 -2.07 -16.98
N SER A 201 23.20 -1.06 -17.57
CA SER A 201 24.56 -1.17 -18.13
C SER A 201 25.66 -0.89 -17.11
N THR A 202 25.47 0.08 -16.22
CA THR A 202 26.52 0.59 -15.32
C THR A 202 26.13 0.65 -13.84
N GLY A 203 24.90 0.27 -13.50
CA GLY A 203 24.33 0.41 -12.16
C GLY A 203 23.85 1.84 -11.86
N ALA A 204 23.33 2.02 -10.64
CA ALA A 204 22.84 3.32 -10.17
C ALA A 204 24.02 4.23 -9.77
N PRO A 205 24.07 5.48 -10.25
CA PRO A 205 25.05 6.49 -9.77
C PRO A 205 24.88 6.77 -8.27
N GLU A 206 25.95 7.19 -7.60
CA GLU A 206 25.94 7.54 -6.16
C GLU A 206 24.84 8.58 -5.81
N VAL A 207 24.71 9.61 -6.63
CA VAL A 207 23.67 10.64 -6.45
C VAL A 207 22.26 10.05 -6.50
N THR A 208 22.05 8.99 -7.28
CA THR A 208 20.79 8.26 -7.39
C THR A 208 20.54 7.41 -6.14
N LEU A 209 21.57 6.90 -5.48
CA LEU A 209 21.41 6.15 -4.22
C LEU A 209 20.81 7.01 -3.11
N ASN A 210 21.26 8.26 -2.97
CA ASN A 210 20.68 9.21 -2.02
C ASN A 210 19.23 9.58 -2.37
N TYR A 211 18.91 9.70 -3.65
CA TYR A 211 17.53 9.90 -4.13
C TYR A 211 16.64 8.71 -3.75
N ILE A 212 17.09 7.48 -4.00
CA ILE A 212 16.37 6.26 -3.63
C ILE A 212 16.11 6.20 -2.12
N SER A 213 17.14 6.45 -1.30
CA SER A 213 17.03 6.42 0.16
C SER A 213 15.92 7.34 0.65
N ARG A 214 15.87 8.59 0.17
CA ARG A 214 14.84 9.56 0.57
C ARG A 214 13.43 9.12 0.15
N ILE A 215 13.28 8.52 -1.03
CA ILE A 215 11.97 8.02 -1.49
C ILE A 215 11.51 6.86 -0.61
N LEU A 216 12.38 5.87 -0.35
CA LEU A 216 12.01 4.71 0.46
C LEU A 216 11.71 5.08 1.92
N GLU A 217 12.46 6.01 2.50
CA GLU A 217 12.16 6.56 3.82
C GLU A 217 10.80 7.26 3.87
N ASN A 218 10.52 8.12 2.88
CA ASN A 218 9.24 8.82 2.80
C ASN A 218 8.08 7.84 2.55
N ARG A 219 8.26 6.84 1.69
CA ARG A 219 7.30 5.77 1.47
C ARG A 219 6.98 5.05 2.79
N GLN A 220 7.99 4.59 3.53
CA GLN A 220 7.80 3.91 4.80
C GLN A 220 7.05 4.77 5.82
N LYS A 221 7.36 6.07 5.89
CA LYS A 221 6.66 7.03 6.74
C LYS A 221 5.17 7.17 6.36
N ILE A 222 4.86 7.23 5.06
CA ILE A 222 3.48 7.28 4.56
C ILE A 222 2.74 5.99 4.94
N GLU A 223 3.31 4.83 4.67
CA GLU A 223 2.73 3.53 4.98
C GLU A 223 2.45 3.37 6.48
N SER A 224 3.41 3.68 7.33
CA SER A 224 3.26 3.60 8.79
C SER A 224 2.15 4.52 9.29
N ARG A 225 2.08 5.75 8.77
CA ARG A 225 1.01 6.70 9.11
C ARG A 225 -0.36 6.23 8.62
N PHE A 226 -0.42 5.68 7.41
CA PHE A 226 -1.67 5.15 6.86
C PHE A 226 -2.22 4.02 7.73
N HIS A 227 -1.39 3.03 8.08
CA HIS A 227 -1.79 1.91 8.94
C HIS A 227 -2.29 2.39 10.31
N SER A 228 -1.55 3.30 10.96
CA SER A 228 -1.98 3.85 12.25
C SER A 228 -3.32 4.58 12.15
N ARG A 229 -3.51 5.40 11.13
CA ARG A 229 -4.77 6.13 10.91
C ARG A 229 -5.92 5.21 10.52
N LEU A 230 -5.63 4.15 9.77
CA LEU A 230 -6.63 3.16 9.37
C LEU A 230 -7.22 2.43 10.58
N ILE A 231 -6.37 2.00 11.52
CA ILE A 231 -6.84 1.36 12.76
C ILE A 231 -7.81 2.28 13.51
N HIS A 232 -7.46 3.54 13.68
CA HIS A 232 -8.34 4.50 14.36
C HIS A 232 -9.64 4.77 13.58
N GLU A 233 -9.59 4.78 12.25
CA GLU A 233 -10.80 4.97 11.43
C GLU A 233 -11.74 3.78 11.52
N GLU A 234 -11.21 2.56 11.54
CA GLU A 234 -12.00 1.34 11.71
C GLU A 234 -12.63 1.27 13.10
N GLU A 235 -11.86 1.58 14.16
CA GLU A 235 -12.39 1.68 15.53
C GLU A 235 -13.53 2.71 15.61
N ARG A 236 -13.34 3.89 15.02
CA ARG A 236 -14.36 4.95 15.00
C ARG A 236 -15.64 4.50 14.29
N ARG A 237 -15.52 3.80 13.15
CA ARG A 237 -16.68 3.29 12.40
C ARG A 237 -17.41 2.22 13.16
N LEU A 238 -16.69 1.31 13.81
CA LEU A 238 -17.26 0.28 14.65
C LEU A 238 -18.06 0.88 15.81
N LEU A 239 -17.50 1.84 16.53
CA LEU A 239 -18.20 2.52 17.62
C LEU A 239 -19.45 3.26 17.12
N GLN A 240 -19.39 3.88 15.95
CA GLN A 240 -20.53 4.55 15.34
C GLN A 240 -21.65 3.57 14.95
N SER A 241 -21.31 2.41 14.41
CA SER A 241 -22.30 1.38 14.04
C SER A 241 -23.02 0.84 15.30
N VAL A 242 -22.30 0.56 16.39
CA VAL A 242 -22.87 0.10 17.66
C VAL A 242 -23.82 1.16 18.23
N TYR A 243 -23.43 2.44 18.20
CA TYR A 243 -24.27 3.53 18.69
C TYR A 243 -25.59 3.65 17.89
N ILE A 244 -25.54 3.51 16.57
CA ILE A 244 -26.73 3.55 15.71
C ILE A 244 -27.67 2.38 16.03
N GLU A 245 -27.15 1.16 16.18
CA GLU A 245 -27.95 -0.02 16.53
C GLU A 245 -28.64 0.13 17.89
N GLU A 246 -27.95 0.71 18.89
CA GLU A 246 -28.53 1.01 20.20
C GLU A 246 -29.67 2.03 20.09
N GLU A 247 -29.48 3.12 19.34
CA GLU A 247 -30.49 4.15 19.14
C GLU A 247 -31.74 3.62 18.42
N GLU A 248 -31.55 2.81 17.37
CA GLU A 248 -32.66 2.14 16.66
C GLU A 248 -33.44 1.19 17.59
N THR A 249 -32.72 0.45 18.42
CA THR A 249 -33.35 -0.45 19.43
C THR A 249 -34.18 0.33 20.43
N ILE A 250 -33.64 1.41 20.98
CA ILE A 250 -34.35 2.29 21.93
C ILE A 250 -35.60 2.91 21.27
N ASN A 251 -35.48 3.38 20.03
CA ASN A 251 -36.62 3.97 19.31
C ASN A 251 -37.71 2.93 19.02
N SER A 252 -37.33 1.71 18.66
CA SER A 252 -38.27 0.58 18.46
C SER A 252 -39.00 0.25 19.77
N LEU A 253 -38.31 0.19 20.88
CA LEU A 253 -38.93 -0.04 22.20
C LEU A 253 -39.88 1.08 22.62
N ARG A 254 -39.51 2.36 22.36
CA ARG A 254 -40.41 3.52 22.61
C ARG A 254 -41.67 3.46 21.76
N PHE A 255 -41.55 3.08 20.50
CA PHE A 255 -42.71 2.93 19.60
C PHE A 255 -43.66 1.84 20.11
N LEU A 256 -43.14 0.67 20.50
CA LEU A 256 -43.93 -0.42 21.07
C LEU A 256 -44.64 0.01 22.35
N PHE A 257 -43.93 0.68 23.26
CA PHE A 257 -44.52 1.18 24.51
C PHE A 257 -45.66 2.15 24.24
N ASN A 258 -45.50 3.13 23.35
CA ASN A 258 -46.53 4.11 23.03
C ASN A 258 -47.74 3.53 22.23
N SER A 259 -47.59 2.33 21.65
CA SER A 259 -48.68 1.66 20.93
C SER A 259 -49.55 0.78 21.84
N VAL A 260 -49.09 0.49 23.03
CA VAL A 260 -49.79 -0.38 24.02
C VAL A 260 -50.57 0.44 25.06
N PHE A 261 -50.21 1.69 25.27
CA PHE A 261 -50.85 2.66 26.17
C PHE A 261 -51.42 3.85 25.41
#